data_0bf9c5dcceb8689c7cbc994301a8bddc
#
_entry.id   0bf9c5dcceb8689c7cbc994301a8bddc
#
_cell.length_a   1.000
_cell.length_b   1.000
_cell.length_c   1.000
_cell.angle_alpha   90.00
_cell.angle_beta   90.00
_cell.angle_gamma   90.00
#
_symmetry.space_group_name_H-M   'P 1'
#
loop_
_entity.id
_entity.type
_entity.pdbx_description
1 polymer ?
#
loop_
_entity_poly.entity_id
_entity_poly.type
_entity_poly.pdbx_seq_one_letter_code
_entity_poly.pdbx_strand_id
1 'polypeptide(L)'
;MDCRSLMRRSAEFFAGREAVVWNDRRLSFAEAWSRGLRMANALLSLGLKPGDRVGVLEDNSIEASDFFLGATAANLVRVPLYPRNGREAHRHMLGHTNCRALVVTGKYAGEVAGFDAQLPDLAHVVIRDEGYERWLAQFPDRDPDVPVRPDDNYIIRHTGGTTGLPKGVAYSHRAWLAAGRDWCFLFPPIVPGDKCLHIGPISHGSGYLFVPMWLSGAGNVLLDHFDPARALDIMEREGVGYMFLVPTMLNLLNQQPSARSRDWSKLKCLQIGAAPITDATALTAHEIFGDVLWQGYGQTEAVPVTMMGPRQWFGAVEGSEPLRSCGLPLPFADLEIWDEHNKPVACGEAGQIAVRCDGQMSGFWNDPVATRERIVDGWVLTGDIGRVDRNGYVYVLDRAGDMIISGGFNIYPAELENVLASHPAVIEAAVFGIPDARWGETPMAVCVVREGATVTAEELIRLCGERLGAYKRPGRVELRSEPLPKSPVGKVRRKDLREPHWAGHARRVSGN
;
A
#
# COMPACT_ATOMS: atom_id res chain seq x y z
N MET A 1 -3.92 -12.40 -21.87
CA MET A 1 -2.97 -13.04 -20.91
C MET A 1 -3.57 -12.97 -19.52
N ASP A 2 -3.31 -13.97 -18.71
CA ASP A 2 -3.80 -14.11 -17.35
C ASP A 2 -2.67 -14.53 -16.40
N CYS A 3 -2.85 -14.29 -15.09
CA CYS A 3 -1.82 -14.56 -14.09
C CYS A 3 -1.47 -16.05 -14.00
N ARG A 4 -2.47 -16.95 -14.09
CA ARG A 4 -2.28 -18.40 -13.98
C ARG A 4 -1.33 -18.94 -15.06
N SER A 5 -1.65 -18.66 -16.32
CA SER A 5 -0.86 -19.14 -17.47
C SER A 5 0.59 -18.63 -17.44
N LEU A 6 0.77 -17.34 -17.06
CA LEU A 6 2.11 -16.75 -16.98
C LEU A 6 2.91 -17.32 -15.80
N MET A 7 2.29 -17.48 -14.64
CA MET A 7 2.97 -17.99 -13.45
C MET A 7 3.34 -19.47 -13.60
N ARG A 8 2.47 -20.30 -14.21
CA ARG A 8 2.79 -21.67 -14.58
C ARG A 8 4.01 -21.74 -15.48
N ARG A 9 3.98 -20.98 -16.58
CA ARG A 9 5.11 -20.92 -17.53
C ARG A 9 6.43 -20.55 -16.85
N SER A 10 6.40 -19.58 -15.93
CA SER A 10 7.61 -19.19 -15.20
C SER A 10 8.08 -20.28 -14.25
N ALA A 11 7.15 -20.99 -13.59
CA ALA A 11 7.49 -22.13 -12.74
C ALA A 11 8.18 -23.26 -13.52
N GLU A 12 7.73 -23.52 -14.74
CA GLU A 12 8.36 -24.49 -15.64
C GLU A 12 9.74 -24.01 -16.14
N PHE A 13 9.82 -22.74 -16.56
CA PHE A 13 11.03 -22.17 -17.15
C PHE A 13 12.16 -21.97 -16.13
N PHE A 14 11.83 -21.60 -14.91
CA PHE A 14 12.78 -21.35 -13.82
C PHE A 14 12.82 -22.48 -12.77
N ALA A 15 12.35 -23.67 -13.10
CA ALA A 15 12.02 -24.77 -12.18
C ALA A 15 13.00 -24.97 -11.02
N GLY A 16 14.31 -25.01 -11.30
CA GLY A 16 15.36 -25.28 -10.31
C GLY A 16 15.88 -24.02 -9.58
N ARG A 17 15.36 -22.81 -9.89
CA ARG A 17 15.77 -21.60 -9.21
C ARG A 17 15.01 -21.42 -7.89
N GLU A 18 15.60 -20.69 -6.96
CA GLU A 18 14.96 -20.30 -5.70
C GLU A 18 13.84 -19.30 -5.97
N ALA A 19 12.62 -19.62 -5.54
CA ALA A 19 11.41 -18.83 -5.78
C ALA A 19 10.88 -18.15 -4.53
N VAL A 20 10.87 -18.88 -3.39
CA VAL A 20 10.33 -18.39 -2.11
C VAL A 20 11.30 -18.75 -0.99
N VAL A 21 11.60 -17.77 -0.16
CA VAL A 21 12.44 -17.93 1.04
C VAL A 21 11.68 -17.39 2.25
N TRP A 22 11.63 -18.18 3.31
CA TRP A 22 11.09 -17.76 4.59
C TRP A 22 11.89 -18.39 5.74
N ASN A 23 12.59 -17.58 6.50
CA ASN A 23 13.58 -18.04 7.48
C ASN A 23 14.63 -18.95 6.80
N ASP A 24 14.77 -20.18 7.28
CA ASP A 24 15.70 -21.17 6.72
C ASP A 24 15.05 -22.10 5.68
N ARG A 25 13.73 -21.94 5.45
CA ARG A 25 13.01 -22.72 4.43
C ARG A 25 13.12 -22.04 3.08
N ARG A 26 13.46 -22.82 2.07
CA ARG A 26 13.61 -22.37 0.68
C ARG A 26 12.85 -23.30 -0.24
N LEU A 27 12.16 -22.74 -1.21
CA LEU A 27 11.48 -23.48 -2.25
C LEU A 27 11.99 -23.00 -3.62
N SER A 28 12.27 -23.96 -4.48
CA SER A 28 12.43 -23.70 -5.90
C SER A 28 11.10 -23.32 -6.56
N PHE A 29 11.13 -22.79 -7.78
CA PHE A 29 9.92 -22.50 -8.55
C PHE A 29 9.07 -23.74 -8.75
N ALA A 30 9.68 -24.90 -9.04
CA ALA A 30 8.94 -26.15 -9.19
C ALA A 30 8.27 -26.59 -7.89
N GLU A 31 8.98 -26.55 -6.76
CA GLU A 31 8.43 -26.93 -5.45
C GLU A 31 7.32 -25.97 -5.01
N ALA A 32 7.52 -24.64 -5.12
CA ALA A 32 6.50 -23.67 -4.77
C ALA A 32 5.25 -23.82 -5.64
N TRP A 33 5.40 -24.06 -6.95
CA TRP A 33 4.27 -24.29 -7.83
C TRP A 33 3.55 -25.58 -7.54
N SER A 34 4.27 -26.71 -7.29
CA SER A 34 3.70 -27.99 -6.86
C SER A 34 2.87 -27.83 -5.58
N ARG A 35 3.38 -27.10 -4.58
CA ARG A 35 2.62 -26.78 -3.35
C ARG A 35 1.38 -25.94 -3.65
N GLY A 36 1.50 -24.95 -4.53
CA GLY A 36 0.38 -24.15 -5.01
C GLY A 36 -0.69 -25.02 -5.71
N LEU A 37 -0.30 -25.99 -6.54
CA LEU A 37 -1.23 -26.92 -7.18
C LEU A 37 -1.95 -27.81 -6.16
N ARG A 38 -1.24 -28.28 -5.10
CA ARG A 38 -1.88 -29.02 -4.00
C ARG A 38 -2.91 -28.16 -3.28
N MET A 39 -2.60 -26.90 -3.00
CA MET A 39 -3.55 -25.95 -2.41
C MET A 39 -4.74 -25.68 -3.36
N ALA A 40 -4.51 -25.55 -4.65
CA ALA A 40 -5.59 -25.39 -5.64
C ALA A 40 -6.55 -26.59 -5.62
N ASN A 41 -6.02 -27.82 -5.66
CA ASN A 41 -6.82 -29.04 -5.60
C ASN A 41 -7.53 -29.20 -4.24
N ALA A 42 -6.88 -28.81 -3.15
CA ALA A 42 -7.50 -28.79 -1.81
C ALA A 42 -8.72 -27.85 -1.78
N LEU A 43 -8.59 -26.62 -2.28
CA LEU A 43 -9.69 -25.66 -2.33
C LEU A 43 -10.83 -26.11 -3.25
N LEU A 44 -10.50 -26.67 -4.43
CA LEU A 44 -11.50 -27.20 -5.35
C LEU A 44 -12.23 -28.42 -4.78
N SER A 45 -11.56 -29.26 -3.97
CA SER A 45 -12.19 -30.43 -3.30
C SER A 45 -13.24 -30.01 -2.26
N LEU A 46 -13.22 -28.78 -1.77
CA LEU A 46 -14.27 -28.18 -0.93
C LEU A 46 -15.52 -27.77 -1.74
N GLY A 47 -15.56 -28.05 -3.05
CA GLY A 47 -16.67 -27.66 -3.93
C GLY A 47 -16.60 -26.21 -4.43
N LEU A 48 -15.48 -25.53 -4.22
CA LEU A 48 -15.25 -24.19 -4.81
C LEU A 48 -15.10 -24.27 -6.32
N LYS A 49 -15.55 -23.22 -6.99
CA LYS A 49 -15.51 -23.10 -8.45
C LYS A 49 -14.69 -21.87 -8.87
N PRO A 50 -14.11 -21.87 -10.08
CA PRO A 50 -13.48 -20.67 -10.64
C PRO A 50 -14.36 -19.42 -10.45
N GLY A 51 -13.78 -18.34 -9.97
CA GLY A 51 -14.50 -17.08 -9.63
C GLY A 51 -15.08 -17.03 -8.21
N ASP A 52 -15.09 -18.12 -7.44
CA ASP A 52 -15.46 -18.06 -6.03
C ASP A 52 -14.44 -17.27 -5.22
N ARG A 53 -14.94 -16.52 -4.22
CA ARG A 53 -14.11 -15.68 -3.36
C ARG A 53 -13.63 -16.47 -2.16
N VAL A 54 -12.33 -16.38 -1.90
CA VAL A 54 -11.69 -17.03 -0.77
C VAL A 54 -10.98 -15.96 0.07
N GLY A 55 -11.45 -15.84 1.32
CA GLY A 55 -10.81 -14.99 2.32
C GLY A 55 -9.47 -15.58 2.75
N VAL A 56 -8.52 -14.73 3.09
CA VAL A 56 -7.27 -15.15 3.71
C VAL A 56 -6.85 -14.21 4.83
N LEU A 57 -6.52 -14.79 5.99
CA LEU A 57 -6.00 -14.06 7.16
C LEU A 57 -4.68 -14.71 7.59
N GLU A 58 -3.57 -14.02 7.28
CA GLU A 58 -2.23 -14.60 7.36
C GLU A 58 -1.14 -13.55 7.56
N ASP A 59 -0.01 -13.97 8.12
CA ASP A 59 1.28 -13.31 7.98
C ASP A 59 2.05 -13.92 6.79
N ASN A 60 3.11 -13.24 6.35
CA ASN A 60 4.01 -13.78 5.33
C ASN A 60 4.69 -15.07 5.80
N SER A 61 4.58 -16.11 5.01
CA SER A 61 5.21 -17.41 5.24
C SER A 61 5.24 -18.24 3.96
N ILE A 62 5.83 -19.41 3.97
CA ILE A 62 5.74 -20.36 2.86
C ILE A 62 4.27 -20.73 2.60
N GLU A 63 3.50 -20.93 3.64
CA GLU A 63 2.08 -21.28 3.55
C GLU A 63 1.24 -20.14 2.94
N ALA A 64 1.67 -18.89 3.11
CA ALA A 64 1.06 -17.75 2.43
C ALA A 64 1.31 -17.81 0.91
N SER A 65 2.52 -18.22 0.50
CA SER A 65 2.80 -18.44 -0.92
C SER A 65 2.00 -19.60 -1.52
N ASP A 66 1.77 -20.67 -0.75
CA ASP A 66 0.91 -21.80 -1.18
C ASP A 66 -0.50 -21.31 -1.52
N PHE A 67 -1.10 -20.49 -0.65
CA PHE A 67 -2.41 -19.91 -0.90
C PHE A 67 -2.40 -18.95 -2.10
N PHE A 68 -1.38 -18.08 -2.18
CA PHE A 68 -1.26 -17.12 -3.29
C PHE A 68 -1.21 -17.82 -4.63
N LEU A 69 -0.35 -18.83 -4.76
CA LEU A 69 -0.18 -19.63 -5.97
C LEU A 69 -1.40 -20.54 -6.23
N GLY A 70 -1.94 -21.16 -5.18
CA GLY A 70 -3.07 -22.08 -5.26
C GLY A 70 -4.37 -21.42 -5.70
N ALA A 71 -4.70 -20.27 -5.11
CA ALA A 71 -5.87 -19.50 -5.53
C ALA A 71 -5.72 -19.03 -6.99
N THR A 72 -4.50 -18.65 -7.41
CA THR A 72 -4.20 -18.30 -8.80
C THR A 72 -4.39 -19.51 -9.73
N ALA A 73 -3.87 -20.69 -9.34
CA ALA A 73 -3.96 -21.92 -10.14
C ALA A 73 -5.41 -22.42 -10.29
N ALA A 74 -6.25 -22.21 -9.28
CA ALA A 74 -7.66 -22.59 -9.27
C ALA A 74 -8.60 -21.51 -9.84
N ASN A 75 -8.08 -20.37 -10.31
CA ASN A 75 -8.88 -19.21 -10.74
C ASN A 75 -9.89 -18.76 -9.68
N LEU A 76 -9.47 -18.76 -8.40
CA LEU A 76 -10.26 -18.27 -7.27
C LEU A 76 -9.91 -16.81 -6.97
N VAL A 77 -10.91 -16.04 -6.56
CA VAL A 77 -10.74 -14.62 -6.25
C VAL A 77 -10.25 -14.46 -4.80
N ARG A 78 -9.04 -13.96 -4.62
CA ARG A 78 -8.45 -13.75 -3.31
C ARG A 78 -9.09 -12.53 -2.64
N VAL A 79 -9.46 -12.67 -1.36
CA VAL A 79 -9.95 -11.58 -0.51
C VAL A 79 -9.05 -11.49 0.73
N PRO A 80 -7.97 -10.70 0.65
CA PRO A 80 -7.05 -10.57 1.78
C PRO A 80 -7.70 -9.79 2.94
N LEU A 81 -7.63 -10.39 4.12
CA LEU A 81 -7.96 -9.77 5.39
C LEU A 81 -6.65 -9.25 6.02
N TYR A 82 -6.70 -8.08 6.63
CA TYR A 82 -5.48 -7.51 7.20
C TYR A 82 -5.37 -7.92 8.68
N PRO A 83 -4.28 -8.59 9.10
CA PRO A 83 -4.12 -9.09 10.48
C PRO A 83 -4.28 -8.03 11.58
N ARG A 84 -4.07 -6.76 11.23
CA ARG A 84 -4.25 -5.62 12.15
C ARG A 84 -5.65 -5.05 12.21
N ASN A 85 -6.58 -5.56 11.40
CA ASN A 85 -7.98 -5.20 11.52
C ASN A 85 -8.63 -5.95 12.69
N GLY A 86 -9.67 -5.36 13.25
CA GLY A 86 -10.49 -6.04 14.25
C GLY A 86 -11.47 -7.03 13.62
N ARG A 87 -11.99 -7.94 14.45
CA ARG A 87 -12.92 -9.03 14.10
C ARG A 87 -14.12 -8.55 13.26
N GLU A 88 -14.76 -7.42 13.62
CA GLU A 88 -15.90 -6.89 12.89
C GLU A 88 -15.57 -6.48 11.46
N ALA A 89 -14.37 -5.91 11.24
CA ALA A 89 -13.91 -5.58 9.90
C ALA A 89 -13.68 -6.86 9.07
N HIS A 90 -13.08 -7.90 9.66
CA HIS A 90 -12.91 -9.19 8.99
C HIS A 90 -14.26 -9.81 8.60
N ARG A 91 -15.23 -9.82 9.53
CA ARG A 91 -16.58 -10.31 9.28
C ARG A 91 -17.27 -9.53 8.15
N HIS A 92 -17.16 -8.20 8.18
CA HIS A 92 -17.70 -7.35 7.12
C HIS A 92 -17.07 -7.67 5.75
N MET A 93 -15.74 -7.74 5.67
CA MET A 93 -15.03 -8.00 4.42
C MET A 93 -15.42 -9.34 3.79
N LEU A 94 -15.53 -10.40 4.58
CA LEU A 94 -15.97 -11.72 4.14
C LEU A 94 -17.42 -11.72 3.67
N GLY A 95 -18.33 -11.12 4.44
CA GLY A 95 -19.75 -11.02 4.10
C GLY A 95 -20.00 -10.16 2.87
N HIS A 96 -19.39 -8.99 2.79
CA HIS A 96 -19.49 -8.08 1.64
C HIS A 96 -19.06 -8.71 0.32
N THR A 97 -18.07 -9.59 0.37
CA THR A 97 -17.56 -10.30 -0.83
C THR A 97 -18.19 -11.67 -1.04
N ASN A 98 -19.13 -12.10 -0.18
CA ASN A 98 -19.73 -13.43 -0.25
C ASN A 98 -18.65 -14.52 -0.35
N CYS A 99 -17.64 -14.48 0.53
CA CYS A 99 -16.58 -15.48 0.58
C CYS A 99 -17.16 -16.86 0.89
N ARG A 100 -16.79 -17.86 0.08
CA ARG A 100 -17.23 -19.25 0.26
C ARG A 100 -16.29 -20.04 1.15
N ALA A 101 -15.04 -19.65 1.23
CA ALA A 101 -14.05 -20.24 2.11
C ALA A 101 -13.17 -19.17 2.72
N LEU A 102 -12.58 -19.50 3.86
CA LEU A 102 -11.56 -18.71 4.55
C LEU A 102 -10.37 -19.61 4.86
N VAL A 103 -9.18 -19.18 4.45
CA VAL A 103 -7.91 -19.79 4.86
C VAL A 103 -7.29 -18.89 5.93
N VAL A 104 -6.96 -19.45 7.07
CA VAL A 104 -6.46 -18.68 8.23
C VAL A 104 -5.26 -19.35 8.88
N THR A 105 -4.23 -18.57 9.22
CA THR A 105 -3.12 -19.05 10.04
C THR A 105 -3.61 -19.36 11.45
N GLY A 106 -3.19 -20.48 12.04
CA GLY A 106 -3.64 -20.95 13.36
C GLY A 106 -3.59 -19.87 14.45
N LYS A 107 -2.60 -18.98 14.39
CA LYS A 107 -2.47 -17.79 15.24
C LYS A 107 -3.74 -16.92 15.29
N TYR A 108 -4.48 -16.84 14.19
CA TYR A 108 -5.68 -16.00 14.06
C TYR A 108 -7.00 -16.80 14.13
N ALA A 109 -6.94 -18.11 14.38
CA ALA A 109 -8.15 -18.94 14.41
C ALA A 109 -9.22 -18.44 15.39
N GLY A 110 -8.80 -17.93 16.55
CA GLY A 110 -9.69 -17.34 17.55
C GLY A 110 -10.44 -16.09 17.08
N GLU A 111 -9.83 -15.30 16.18
CA GLU A 111 -10.44 -14.09 15.65
C GLU A 111 -11.60 -14.39 14.70
N VAL A 112 -11.58 -15.54 14.04
CA VAL A 112 -12.58 -15.92 13.04
C VAL A 112 -13.54 -17.01 13.52
N ALA A 113 -13.39 -17.46 14.75
CA ALA A 113 -14.24 -18.51 15.33
C ALA A 113 -15.72 -18.15 15.25
N GLY A 114 -16.57 -19.06 14.72
CA GLY A 114 -18.00 -18.86 14.56
C GLY A 114 -18.41 -17.94 13.39
N PHE A 115 -17.49 -17.54 12.50
CA PHE A 115 -17.86 -16.80 11.30
C PHE A 115 -18.69 -17.64 10.32
N ASP A 116 -18.43 -18.93 10.22
CA ASP A 116 -19.22 -19.90 9.45
C ASP A 116 -20.71 -19.92 9.86
N ALA A 117 -21.01 -19.78 11.16
CA ALA A 117 -22.38 -19.67 11.65
C ALA A 117 -23.02 -18.29 11.41
N GLN A 118 -22.22 -17.24 11.23
CA GLN A 118 -22.68 -15.85 11.07
C GLN A 118 -22.77 -15.40 9.60
N LEU A 119 -22.02 -16.05 8.71
CA LEU A 119 -21.92 -15.70 7.29
C LEU A 119 -22.48 -16.85 6.45
N PRO A 120 -23.68 -16.72 5.87
CA PRO A 120 -24.38 -17.83 5.22
C PRO A 120 -23.64 -18.38 3.99
N ASP A 121 -22.79 -17.59 3.35
CA ASP A 121 -21.99 -18.02 2.19
C ASP A 121 -20.69 -18.71 2.59
N LEU A 122 -20.19 -18.52 3.81
CA LEU A 122 -18.91 -19.06 4.29
C LEU A 122 -19.08 -20.52 4.72
N ALA A 123 -18.91 -21.44 3.77
CA ALA A 123 -19.10 -22.86 4.01
C ALA A 123 -17.88 -23.56 4.63
N HIS A 124 -16.67 -23.01 4.46
CA HIS A 124 -15.43 -23.67 4.85
C HIS A 124 -14.46 -22.71 5.53
N VAL A 125 -13.86 -23.17 6.63
CA VAL A 125 -12.74 -22.49 7.30
C VAL A 125 -11.56 -23.46 7.37
N VAL A 126 -10.48 -23.16 6.66
CA VAL A 126 -9.26 -23.96 6.63
C VAL A 126 -8.24 -23.32 7.56
N ILE A 127 -7.96 -23.98 8.67
CA ILE A 127 -6.97 -23.50 9.66
C ILE A 127 -5.62 -24.14 9.33
N ARG A 128 -4.61 -23.28 9.09
CA ARG A 128 -3.22 -23.69 8.89
C ARG A 128 -2.51 -23.73 10.25
N ASP A 129 -2.49 -24.91 10.83
CA ASP A 129 -1.83 -25.24 12.09
C ASP A 129 -0.66 -26.23 11.88
N GLU A 130 -0.23 -26.90 12.92
CA GLU A 130 0.83 -27.93 12.87
C GLU A 130 0.49 -29.13 11.96
N GLY A 131 -0.79 -29.34 11.66
CA GLY A 131 -1.28 -30.39 10.74
C GLY A 131 -1.20 -30.00 9.27
N TYR A 132 -0.96 -28.73 8.95
CA TYR A 132 -1.08 -28.18 7.59
C TYR A 132 -0.25 -28.95 6.55
N GLU A 133 1.00 -29.23 6.81
CA GLU A 133 1.87 -29.94 5.84
C GLU A 133 1.34 -31.35 5.52
N ARG A 134 0.83 -32.08 6.50
CA ARG A 134 0.22 -33.40 6.30
C ARG A 134 -1.10 -33.30 5.56
N TRP A 135 -1.87 -32.26 5.84
CA TRP A 135 -3.12 -31.99 5.12
C TRP A 135 -2.85 -31.65 3.66
N LEU A 136 -1.93 -30.73 3.36
CA LEU A 136 -1.59 -30.31 2.02
C LEU A 136 -1.04 -31.47 1.17
N ALA A 137 -0.26 -32.37 1.77
CA ALA A 137 0.32 -33.53 1.11
C ALA A 137 -0.72 -34.58 0.63
N GLN A 138 -1.95 -34.53 1.14
CA GLN A 138 -3.03 -35.43 0.70
C GLN A 138 -3.58 -35.10 -0.70
N PHE A 139 -3.34 -33.89 -1.18
CA PHE A 139 -3.87 -33.43 -2.46
C PHE A 139 -2.83 -33.56 -3.58
N PRO A 140 -3.27 -33.90 -4.79
CA PRO A 140 -2.36 -34.03 -5.93
C PRO A 140 -1.78 -32.65 -6.32
N ASP A 141 -0.55 -32.66 -6.84
CA ASP A 141 0.09 -31.50 -7.46
C ASP A 141 -0.11 -31.46 -8.98
N ARG A 142 -1.11 -32.16 -9.46
CA ARG A 142 -1.54 -32.11 -10.85
C ARG A 142 -2.29 -30.79 -11.11
N ASP A 143 -1.99 -30.15 -12.26
CA ASP A 143 -2.72 -28.96 -12.70
C ASP A 143 -4.22 -29.27 -12.85
N PRO A 144 -5.13 -28.55 -12.16
CA PRO A 144 -6.57 -28.78 -12.26
C PRO A 144 -7.16 -28.31 -13.61
N ASP A 145 -6.35 -27.68 -14.45
CA ASP A 145 -6.69 -27.20 -15.81
C ASP A 145 -8.00 -26.39 -15.89
N VAL A 146 -8.21 -25.51 -14.91
CA VAL A 146 -9.39 -24.66 -14.87
C VAL A 146 -9.32 -23.55 -15.93
N PRO A 147 -10.44 -23.19 -16.58
CA PRO A 147 -10.47 -22.09 -17.53
C PRO A 147 -10.25 -20.74 -16.83
N VAL A 148 -9.47 -19.87 -17.46
CA VAL A 148 -9.23 -18.50 -16.99
C VAL A 148 -9.38 -17.52 -18.14
N ARG A 149 -10.14 -16.45 -17.91
CA ARG A 149 -10.24 -15.32 -18.83
C ARG A 149 -9.45 -14.14 -18.29
N PRO A 150 -8.82 -13.33 -19.14
CA PRO A 150 -8.09 -12.13 -18.69
C PRO A 150 -8.93 -11.17 -17.85
N ASP A 151 -10.24 -11.13 -18.09
CA ASP A 151 -11.16 -10.23 -17.42
C ASP A 151 -11.87 -10.85 -16.21
N ASP A 152 -11.58 -12.13 -15.87
CA ASP A 152 -12.00 -12.73 -14.61
C ASP A 152 -11.39 -11.96 -13.43
N ASN A 153 -12.15 -11.84 -12.33
CA ASN A 153 -11.64 -11.22 -11.13
C ASN A 153 -10.50 -12.05 -10.54
N TYR A 154 -9.42 -11.38 -10.18
CA TYR A 154 -8.22 -12.00 -9.61
C TYR A 154 -8.10 -11.73 -8.10
N ILE A 155 -8.48 -10.55 -7.66
CA ILE A 155 -8.39 -10.13 -6.27
C ILE A 155 -9.41 -9.04 -5.97
N ILE A 156 -9.98 -9.07 -4.77
CA ILE A 156 -10.78 -7.98 -4.21
C ILE A 156 -10.08 -7.48 -2.94
N ARG A 157 -9.63 -6.23 -2.95
CA ARG A 157 -8.90 -5.61 -1.84
C ARG A 157 -9.76 -4.54 -1.20
N HIS A 158 -9.95 -4.63 0.11
CA HIS A 158 -10.72 -3.63 0.82
C HIS A 158 -9.86 -2.41 1.16
N THR A 159 -10.43 -1.23 0.96
CA THR A 159 -9.84 0.04 1.38
C THR A 159 -10.58 0.60 2.58
N GLY A 160 -9.85 1.19 3.51
CA GLY A 160 -10.45 1.97 4.60
C GLY A 160 -11.03 3.25 4.02
N GLY A 161 -12.33 3.27 3.77
CA GLY A 161 -13.04 4.46 3.33
C GLY A 161 -13.05 5.54 4.43
N THR A 162 -13.01 6.81 4.05
CA THR A 162 -13.15 7.95 4.97
C THR A 162 -14.58 8.06 5.52
N THR A 163 -15.55 7.38 4.92
CA THR A 163 -16.99 7.55 5.14
C THR A 163 -17.70 6.34 5.78
N GLY A 164 -17.00 5.25 6.14
CA GLY A 164 -17.71 4.09 6.70
C GLY A 164 -16.97 2.76 6.57
N LEU A 165 -17.71 1.69 6.29
CA LEU A 165 -17.19 0.34 6.15
C LEU A 165 -16.26 0.23 4.92
N PRO A 166 -15.23 -0.63 4.96
CA PRO A 166 -14.29 -0.82 3.86
C PRO A 166 -14.99 -1.28 2.57
N LYS A 167 -14.66 -0.62 1.44
CA LYS A 167 -15.16 -1.01 0.10
C LYS A 167 -14.19 -1.99 -0.56
N GLY A 168 -14.72 -2.99 -1.25
CA GLY A 168 -13.92 -3.97 -1.99
C GLY A 168 -13.55 -3.45 -3.38
N VAL A 169 -12.28 -3.23 -3.65
CA VAL A 169 -11.73 -2.84 -4.95
C VAL A 169 -11.42 -4.10 -5.74
N ALA A 170 -12.09 -4.31 -6.86
CA ALA A 170 -11.93 -5.49 -7.70
C ALA A 170 -10.91 -5.27 -8.83
N TYR A 171 -10.03 -6.25 -9.01
CA TYR A 171 -9.06 -6.30 -10.10
C TYR A 171 -9.21 -7.58 -10.91
N SER A 172 -9.20 -7.45 -12.22
CA SER A 172 -9.09 -8.61 -13.13
C SER A 172 -7.65 -9.10 -13.22
N HIS A 173 -7.45 -10.32 -13.79
CA HIS A 173 -6.12 -10.81 -14.13
C HIS A 173 -5.36 -9.84 -15.03
N ARG A 174 -6.03 -9.26 -16.05
CA ARG A 174 -5.46 -8.28 -16.99
C ARG A 174 -4.96 -7.05 -16.26
N ALA A 175 -5.82 -6.43 -15.44
CA ALA A 175 -5.48 -5.21 -14.72
C ALA A 175 -4.36 -5.45 -13.70
N TRP A 176 -4.36 -6.60 -13.01
CA TRP A 176 -3.31 -6.95 -12.07
C TRP A 176 -1.94 -7.14 -12.74
N LEU A 177 -1.92 -7.79 -13.91
CA LEU A 177 -0.69 -7.94 -14.71
C LEU A 177 -0.19 -6.60 -15.25
N ALA A 178 -1.10 -5.74 -15.70
CA ALA A 178 -0.75 -4.38 -16.12
C ALA A 178 -0.16 -3.58 -14.97
N ALA A 179 -0.79 -3.59 -13.78
CA ALA A 179 -0.25 -2.94 -12.59
C ALA A 179 1.16 -3.46 -12.25
N GLY A 180 1.38 -4.78 -12.29
CA GLY A 180 2.70 -5.37 -12.03
C GLY A 180 3.75 -4.97 -13.08
N ARG A 181 3.39 -4.94 -14.37
CA ARG A 181 4.24 -4.44 -15.46
C ARG A 181 4.64 -2.99 -15.19
N ASP A 182 3.67 -2.13 -14.93
CA ASP A 182 3.85 -0.69 -14.77
C ASP A 182 4.66 -0.38 -13.52
N TRP A 183 4.48 -1.18 -12.47
CA TRP A 183 5.25 -1.07 -11.22
C TRP A 183 6.75 -1.26 -11.45
N CYS A 184 7.14 -2.21 -12.30
CA CYS A 184 8.53 -2.56 -12.50
C CYS A 184 9.15 -1.94 -13.77
N PHE A 185 8.37 -1.24 -14.58
CA PHE A 185 8.82 -0.75 -15.89
C PHE A 185 10.04 0.17 -15.83
N LEU A 186 10.09 1.05 -14.84
CA LEU A 186 11.20 1.98 -14.66
C LEU A 186 12.32 1.46 -13.75
N PHE A 187 12.12 0.31 -13.10
CA PHE A 187 13.13 -0.25 -12.20
C PHE A 187 14.39 -0.66 -12.94
N PRO A 188 15.53 -0.74 -12.25
CA PRO A 188 16.68 -1.47 -12.78
C PRO A 188 16.23 -2.87 -13.23
N PRO A 189 16.87 -3.44 -14.29
CA PRO A 189 16.46 -4.74 -14.82
C PRO A 189 16.40 -5.82 -13.75
N ILE A 190 15.23 -6.48 -13.63
CA ILE A 190 15.03 -7.65 -12.78
C ILE A 190 15.51 -8.86 -13.59
N VAL A 191 16.50 -9.58 -13.07
CA VAL A 191 17.07 -10.75 -13.74
C VAL A 191 16.88 -12.01 -12.90
N PRO A 192 16.89 -13.21 -13.52
CA PRO A 192 16.77 -14.46 -12.79
C PRO A 192 17.83 -14.61 -11.70
N GLY A 193 17.40 -14.86 -10.46
CA GLY A 193 18.23 -14.95 -9.26
C GLY A 193 18.31 -13.67 -8.43
N ASP A 194 17.77 -12.55 -8.89
CA ASP A 194 17.52 -11.40 -8.04
C ASP A 194 16.52 -11.77 -6.93
N LYS A 195 16.48 -10.98 -5.86
CA LYS A 195 15.58 -11.20 -4.72
C LYS A 195 14.81 -9.95 -4.35
N CYS A 196 13.53 -10.13 -4.03
CA CYS A 196 12.68 -9.08 -3.45
C CYS A 196 12.31 -9.44 -2.02
N LEU A 197 12.55 -8.53 -1.07
CA LEU A 197 12.10 -8.70 0.31
C LEU A 197 10.69 -8.12 0.51
N HIS A 198 9.78 -8.97 0.95
CA HIS A 198 8.41 -8.62 1.31
C HIS A 198 8.28 -8.45 2.82
N ILE A 199 8.34 -7.21 3.31
CA ILE A 199 8.18 -6.88 4.74
C ILE A 199 6.73 -6.54 5.11
N GLY A 200 5.92 -6.20 4.14
CA GLY A 200 4.48 -6.11 4.26
C GLY A 200 3.82 -7.38 3.71
N PRO A 201 2.55 -7.66 4.06
CA PRO A 201 1.84 -8.84 3.57
C PRO A 201 1.83 -8.91 2.05
N ILE A 202 2.17 -10.08 1.48
CA ILE A 202 2.07 -10.34 0.04
C ILE A 202 0.61 -10.31 -0.45
N SER A 203 -0.32 -10.47 0.46
CA SER A 203 -1.74 -10.25 0.22
C SER A 203 -2.13 -8.77 0.06
N HIS A 204 -1.23 -7.82 0.39
CA HIS A 204 -1.44 -6.37 0.30
C HIS A 204 -0.48 -5.67 -0.67
N GLY A 205 0.05 -4.49 -0.32
CA GLY A 205 0.92 -3.65 -1.16
C GLY A 205 2.17 -4.36 -1.66
N SER A 206 2.80 -5.16 -0.80
CA SER A 206 3.98 -5.95 -1.18
C SER A 206 3.69 -6.98 -2.27
N GLY A 207 2.45 -7.47 -2.37
CA GLY A 207 2.03 -8.43 -3.39
C GLY A 207 2.03 -7.90 -4.83
N TYR A 208 2.10 -6.59 -5.04
CA TYR A 208 2.30 -6.04 -6.39
C TYR A 208 3.66 -6.44 -6.98
N LEU A 209 4.68 -6.64 -6.15
CA LEU A 209 6.00 -7.09 -6.61
C LEU A 209 6.12 -8.61 -6.70
N PHE A 210 5.29 -9.39 -6.00
CA PHE A 210 5.38 -10.85 -6.01
C PHE A 210 5.26 -11.46 -7.41
N VAL A 211 4.25 -11.04 -8.17
CA VAL A 211 4.02 -11.56 -9.54
C VAL A 211 5.13 -11.14 -10.49
N PRO A 212 5.52 -9.86 -10.62
CA PRO A 212 6.63 -9.46 -11.48
C PRO A 212 7.95 -10.18 -11.16
N MET A 213 8.30 -10.35 -9.90
CA MET A 213 9.49 -11.10 -9.48
C MET A 213 9.39 -12.56 -9.93
N TRP A 214 8.26 -13.20 -9.69
CA TRP A 214 7.99 -14.57 -10.16
C TRP A 214 8.13 -14.69 -11.67
N LEU A 215 7.56 -13.76 -12.44
CA LEU A 215 7.61 -13.78 -13.90
C LEU A 215 9.02 -13.55 -14.45
N SER A 216 9.89 -12.92 -13.69
CA SER A 216 11.29 -12.63 -14.06
C SER A 216 12.28 -13.70 -13.57
N GLY A 217 11.84 -14.76 -12.89
CA GLY A 217 12.72 -15.77 -12.29
C GLY A 217 13.50 -15.29 -11.07
N ALA A 218 13.02 -14.23 -10.44
CA ALA A 218 13.55 -13.66 -9.20
C ALA A 218 12.85 -14.26 -7.97
N GLY A 219 13.58 -14.41 -6.88
CA GLY A 219 13.09 -14.97 -5.62
C GLY A 219 12.30 -13.96 -4.78
N ASN A 220 11.29 -14.45 -4.06
CA ASN A 220 10.50 -13.70 -3.10
C ASN A 220 10.91 -14.10 -1.68
N VAL A 221 11.57 -13.21 -0.97
CA VAL A 221 11.98 -13.39 0.44
C VAL A 221 10.87 -12.83 1.32
N LEU A 222 10.33 -13.64 2.21
CA LEU A 222 9.17 -13.30 3.01
C LEU A 222 9.59 -13.03 4.47
N LEU A 223 9.12 -11.91 5.02
CA LEU A 223 9.29 -11.57 6.43
C LEU A 223 7.90 -11.49 7.07
N ASP A 224 7.68 -12.30 8.11
CA ASP A 224 6.40 -12.46 8.79
C ASP A 224 5.92 -11.19 9.51
N HIS A 225 6.85 -10.45 10.14
CA HIS A 225 6.59 -9.17 10.80
C HIS A 225 7.77 -8.23 10.61
N PHE A 226 7.50 -6.95 10.52
CA PHE A 226 8.54 -5.95 10.37
C PHE A 226 9.27 -5.70 11.69
N ASP A 227 10.52 -6.06 11.71
CA ASP A 227 11.53 -5.62 12.67
C ASP A 227 12.69 -4.99 11.88
N PRO A 228 13.09 -3.74 12.16
CA PRO A 228 14.05 -3.02 11.32
C PRO A 228 15.46 -3.66 11.35
N ALA A 229 15.93 -4.15 12.47
CA ALA A 229 17.24 -4.80 12.56
C ALA A 229 17.26 -6.11 11.77
N ARG A 230 16.24 -6.96 11.98
CA ARG A 230 16.08 -8.22 11.24
C ARG A 230 15.90 -8.00 9.73
N ALA A 231 15.17 -6.93 9.33
CA ALA A 231 15.03 -6.60 7.92
C ALA A 231 16.39 -6.27 7.28
N LEU A 232 17.21 -5.46 7.93
CA LEU A 232 18.57 -5.15 7.45
C LEU A 232 19.46 -6.40 7.39
N ASP A 233 19.38 -7.30 8.38
CA ASP A 233 20.11 -8.57 8.38
C ASP A 233 19.73 -9.46 7.19
N ILE A 234 18.43 -9.55 6.90
CA ILE A 234 17.92 -10.32 5.77
C ILE A 234 18.32 -9.68 4.44
N MET A 235 18.22 -8.35 4.32
CA MET A 235 18.61 -7.64 3.11
C MET A 235 20.05 -7.93 2.70
N GLU A 236 20.97 -7.87 3.66
CA GLU A 236 22.38 -8.16 3.43
C GLU A 236 22.63 -9.64 3.19
N ARG A 237 22.17 -10.52 4.10
CA ARG A 237 22.39 -11.98 4.02
C ARG A 237 21.84 -12.60 2.75
N GLU A 238 20.64 -12.21 2.33
CA GLU A 238 19.99 -12.74 1.15
C GLU A 238 20.38 -12.00 -0.15
N GLY A 239 21.14 -10.91 -0.06
CA GLY A 239 21.49 -10.10 -1.22
C GLY A 239 20.25 -9.51 -1.90
N VAL A 240 19.35 -8.91 -1.11
CA VAL A 240 18.10 -8.35 -1.60
C VAL A 240 18.36 -7.21 -2.58
N GLY A 241 17.78 -7.32 -3.77
CA GLY A 241 17.85 -6.27 -4.80
C GLY A 241 16.67 -5.31 -4.78
N TYR A 242 15.50 -5.77 -4.37
CA TYR A 242 14.25 -5.01 -4.49
C TYR A 242 13.43 -5.09 -3.20
N MET A 243 12.78 -3.98 -2.86
CA MET A 243 11.85 -3.94 -1.72
C MET A 243 10.88 -2.77 -1.86
N PHE A 244 9.63 -2.97 -1.45
CA PHE A 244 8.64 -1.89 -1.27
C PHE A 244 8.51 -1.52 0.19
N LEU A 245 8.58 -0.22 0.48
CA LEU A 245 8.52 0.37 1.82
C LEU A 245 7.48 1.47 1.92
N VAL A 246 6.86 1.60 3.08
CA VAL A 246 6.18 2.85 3.45
C VAL A 246 7.16 3.77 4.18
N PRO A 247 6.99 5.11 4.14
CA PRO A 247 7.94 6.06 4.73
C PRO A 247 8.27 5.80 6.20
N THR A 248 7.31 5.35 7.01
CA THR A 248 7.54 5.01 8.42
C THR A 248 8.51 3.83 8.60
N MET A 249 8.44 2.82 7.73
CA MET A 249 9.37 1.70 7.76
C MET A 249 10.77 2.14 7.34
N LEU A 250 10.88 2.95 6.30
CA LEU A 250 12.16 3.52 5.87
C LEU A 250 12.81 4.35 6.98
N ASN A 251 12.02 5.18 7.67
CA ASN A 251 12.53 5.96 8.79
C ASN A 251 13.07 5.08 9.93
N LEU A 252 12.40 3.97 10.23
CA LEU A 252 12.87 3.00 11.23
C LEU A 252 14.15 2.28 10.79
N LEU A 253 14.32 1.99 9.49
CA LEU A 253 15.60 1.48 8.96
C LEU A 253 16.72 2.53 9.08
N ASN A 254 16.44 3.79 8.73
CA ASN A 254 17.40 4.90 8.85
C ASN A 254 17.93 5.09 10.29
N GLN A 255 17.09 4.79 11.28
CA GLN A 255 17.43 4.93 12.71
C GLN A 255 18.31 3.79 13.23
N GLN A 256 18.50 2.69 12.47
CA GLN A 256 19.37 1.59 12.89
C GLN A 256 20.85 1.99 12.71
N PRO A 257 21.66 1.98 13.79
CA PRO A 257 23.08 2.34 13.68
C PRO A 257 23.84 1.46 12.68
N SER A 258 23.48 0.18 12.60
CA SER A 258 24.10 -0.79 11.70
C SER A 258 23.82 -0.54 10.20
N ALA A 259 22.78 0.24 9.86
CA ALA A 259 22.42 0.49 8.45
C ALA A 259 23.58 1.14 7.66
N ARG A 260 24.38 2.00 8.31
CA ARG A 260 25.50 2.73 7.67
C ARG A 260 26.75 1.87 7.46
N SER A 261 26.87 0.73 8.12
CA SER A 261 28.06 -0.12 8.08
C SER A 261 27.90 -1.40 7.26
N ARG A 262 26.74 -1.62 6.64
CA ARG A 262 26.41 -2.81 5.86
C ARG A 262 26.74 -2.65 4.38
N ASP A 263 26.88 -3.78 3.69
CA ASP A 263 27.06 -3.82 2.24
C ASP A 263 25.71 -3.79 1.50
N TRP A 264 25.44 -2.69 0.83
CA TRP A 264 24.25 -2.50 0.00
C TRP A 264 24.50 -2.69 -1.50
N SER A 265 25.63 -3.26 -1.89
CA SER A 265 26.05 -3.40 -3.32
C SER A 265 25.08 -4.26 -4.16
N LYS A 266 24.27 -5.11 -3.53
CA LYS A 266 23.23 -5.91 -4.20
C LYS A 266 21.89 -5.18 -4.34
N LEU A 267 21.70 -4.11 -3.55
CA LEU A 267 20.45 -3.36 -3.56
C LEU A 267 20.32 -2.55 -4.85
N LYS A 268 19.22 -2.69 -5.53
CA LYS A 268 18.92 -2.03 -6.81
C LYS A 268 17.77 -1.04 -6.70
N CYS A 269 16.76 -1.35 -5.90
CA CYS A 269 15.56 -0.55 -5.79
C CYS A 269 14.90 -0.68 -4.40
N LEU A 270 14.94 0.39 -3.64
CA LEU A 270 14.05 0.62 -2.51
C LEU A 270 12.93 1.53 -2.97
N GLN A 271 11.78 0.96 -3.24
CA GLN A 271 10.63 1.74 -3.66
C GLN A 271 9.83 2.21 -2.45
N ILE A 272 9.58 3.50 -2.39
CA ILE A 272 8.82 4.16 -1.33
C ILE A 272 7.49 4.67 -1.89
N GLY A 273 6.41 4.46 -1.15
CA GLY A 273 5.09 4.92 -1.56
C GLY A 273 4.02 4.75 -0.50
N ALA A 274 2.78 4.87 -0.91
CA ALA A 274 1.56 4.72 -0.09
C ALA A 274 1.32 5.80 0.96
N ALA A 275 2.28 6.68 1.27
CA ALA A 275 2.13 7.83 2.17
C ALA A 275 3.13 8.92 1.80
N PRO A 276 2.91 10.19 2.21
CA PRO A 276 3.90 11.25 2.08
C PRO A 276 5.19 10.90 2.84
N ILE A 277 6.33 11.28 2.26
CA ILE A 277 7.65 11.15 2.90
C ILE A 277 8.21 12.52 3.18
N THR A 278 8.90 12.68 4.33
CA THR A 278 9.57 13.93 4.66
C THR A 278 10.92 14.04 3.95
N ASP A 279 11.34 15.27 3.61
CA ASP A 279 12.65 15.55 3.00
C ASP A 279 13.79 14.93 3.83
N ALA A 280 13.73 15.08 5.16
CA ALA A 280 14.74 14.53 6.07
C ALA A 280 14.84 13.00 5.99
N THR A 281 13.71 12.29 5.94
CA THR A 281 13.71 10.82 5.82
C THR A 281 14.30 10.37 4.47
N ALA A 282 13.94 11.06 3.39
CA ALA A 282 14.42 10.73 2.04
C ALA A 282 15.94 10.98 1.91
N LEU A 283 16.42 12.14 2.37
CA LEU A 283 17.83 12.51 2.32
C LEU A 283 18.70 11.58 3.18
N THR A 284 18.27 11.29 4.42
CA THR A 284 18.98 10.33 5.29
C THR A 284 19.06 8.93 4.65
N ALA A 285 17.97 8.48 4.03
CA ALA A 285 17.98 7.18 3.35
C ALA A 285 18.92 7.20 2.13
N HIS A 286 18.96 8.30 1.38
CA HIS A 286 19.89 8.45 0.26
C HIS A 286 21.36 8.43 0.70
N GLU A 287 21.68 9.04 1.85
CA GLU A 287 23.03 8.95 2.45
C GLU A 287 23.41 7.52 2.86
N ILE A 288 22.43 6.71 3.33
CA ILE A 288 22.67 5.35 3.82
C ILE A 288 22.75 4.34 2.67
N PHE A 289 21.77 4.38 1.77
CA PHE A 289 21.56 3.33 0.77
C PHE A 289 22.04 3.73 -0.63
N GLY A 290 22.31 5.02 -0.88
CA GLY A 290 22.77 5.53 -2.19
C GLY A 290 21.65 5.68 -3.21
N ASP A 291 22.02 5.63 -4.49
CA ASP A 291 21.16 5.85 -5.67
C ASP A 291 20.22 4.68 -5.97
N VAL A 292 19.53 4.17 -4.95
CA VAL A 292 18.60 3.04 -5.06
C VAL A 292 17.17 3.37 -4.64
N LEU A 293 16.93 4.63 -4.28
CA LEU A 293 15.63 5.07 -3.78
C LEU A 293 14.69 5.48 -4.93
N TRP A 294 13.51 4.91 -4.93
CA TRP A 294 12.45 5.18 -5.91
C TRP A 294 11.19 5.66 -5.19
N GLN A 295 10.59 6.70 -5.72
CA GLN A 295 9.33 7.26 -5.21
C GLN A 295 8.21 6.93 -6.19
N GLY A 296 7.04 6.51 -5.67
CA GLY A 296 5.88 6.25 -6.49
C GLY A 296 4.57 6.61 -5.79
N TYR A 297 3.60 7.04 -6.57
CA TYR A 297 2.24 7.33 -6.12
C TYR A 297 1.22 6.45 -6.84
N GLY A 298 0.18 6.13 -6.12
CA GLY A 298 -0.99 5.41 -6.57
C GLY A 298 -1.89 5.04 -5.41
N GLN A 299 -3.08 4.60 -5.73
CA GLN A 299 -4.09 4.14 -4.77
C GLN A 299 -4.48 2.70 -5.05
N THR A 300 -5.22 2.06 -4.14
CA THR A 300 -5.74 0.71 -4.43
C THR A 300 -6.63 0.71 -5.68
N GLU A 301 -7.26 1.80 -6.01
CA GLU A 301 -8.12 1.98 -7.18
C GLU A 301 -7.34 2.15 -8.51
N ALA A 302 -6.11 2.66 -8.46
CA ALA A 302 -5.22 2.81 -9.62
C ALA A 302 -3.76 2.88 -9.14
N VAL A 303 -2.93 1.90 -9.50
CA VAL A 303 -1.55 1.79 -9.01
C VAL A 303 -0.66 0.96 -9.93
N PRO A 304 0.58 1.41 -10.15
CA PRO A 304 1.13 2.73 -9.87
C PRO A 304 0.65 3.75 -10.92
N VAL A 305 0.71 5.03 -10.59
CA VAL A 305 0.34 6.13 -11.50
C VAL A 305 1.55 6.99 -11.84
N THR A 306 2.34 7.32 -10.82
CA THR A 306 3.62 8.05 -11.02
C THR A 306 4.78 7.26 -10.44
N MET A 307 5.96 7.53 -10.96
CA MET A 307 7.22 7.03 -10.42
C MET A 307 8.38 7.94 -10.80
N MET A 308 9.40 7.98 -9.95
CA MET A 308 10.69 8.59 -10.24
C MET A 308 11.81 7.84 -9.56
N GLY A 309 12.93 7.74 -10.25
CA GLY A 309 14.16 7.16 -9.71
C GLY A 309 15.06 8.19 -9.03
N PRO A 310 16.20 7.76 -8.48
CA PRO A 310 17.06 8.60 -7.64
C PRO A 310 17.55 9.86 -8.35
N ARG A 311 17.90 9.81 -9.61
CA ARG A 311 18.36 10.99 -10.39
C ARG A 311 17.28 12.07 -10.51
N GLN A 312 16.01 11.66 -10.67
CA GLN A 312 14.88 12.58 -10.78
C GLN A 312 14.47 13.10 -9.40
N TRP A 313 14.60 12.26 -8.36
CA TRP A 313 14.15 12.59 -7.02
C TRP A 313 15.12 13.53 -6.28
N PHE A 314 16.42 13.26 -6.38
CA PHE A 314 17.47 14.02 -5.68
C PHE A 314 18.19 15.03 -6.57
N GLY A 315 17.86 15.06 -7.86
CA GLY A 315 18.42 16.04 -8.81
C GLY A 315 17.76 17.41 -8.68
N ALA A 316 18.55 18.46 -8.91
CA ALA A 316 18.01 19.81 -9.03
C ALA A 316 17.37 20.01 -10.41
N VAL A 317 16.12 20.46 -10.44
CA VAL A 317 15.38 20.78 -11.67
C VAL A 317 14.79 22.17 -11.53
N GLU A 318 15.21 23.08 -12.42
CA GLU A 318 14.75 24.47 -12.39
C GLU A 318 13.21 24.57 -12.51
N GLY A 319 12.57 25.20 -11.55
CA GLY A 319 11.12 25.38 -11.49
C GLY A 319 10.36 24.17 -10.98
N SER A 320 11.03 23.18 -10.40
CA SER A 320 10.44 22.03 -9.72
C SER A 320 11.00 21.84 -8.32
N GLU A 321 10.26 21.11 -7.49
CA GLU A 321 10.66 20.68 -6.16
C GLU A 321 10.64 19.14 -6.07
N PRO A 322 11.61 18.42 -6.72
CA PRO A 322 11.55 16.97 -6.85
C PRO A 322 11.40 16.22 -5.53
N LEU A 323 12.05 16.66 -4.44
CA LEU A 323 11.92 16.05 -3.11
C LEU A 323 10.49 16.02 -2.58
N ARG A 324 9.65 16.96 -2.98
CA ARG A 324 8.25 17.06 -2.56
C ARG A 324 7.26 16.49 -3.55
N SER A 325 7.73 16.09 -4.73
CA SER A 325 6.92 15.46 -5.74
C SER A 325 6.66 13.98 -5.40
N CYS A 326 5.54 13.45 -5.85
CA CYS A 326 5.28 12.02 -5.81
C CYS A 326 5.71 11.29 -7.11
N GLY A 327 6.42 11.98 -8.01
CA GLY A 327 6.99 11.44 -9.24
C GLY A 327 6.43 12.04 -10.52
N LEU A 328 6.84 11.46 -11.62
CA LEU A 328 6.37 11.76 -12.97
C LEU A 328 5.33 10.72 -13.39
N PRO A 329 4.31 11.06 -14.19
CA PRO A 329 3.37 10.08 -14.73
C PRO A 329 4.11 8.95 -15.44
N LEU A 330 3.69 7.72 -15.20
CA LEU A 330 4.21 6.56 -15.91
C LEU A 330 3.81 6.60 -17.39
N PRO A 331 4.61 6.03 -18.30
CA PRO A 331 4.29 6.02 -19.74
C PRO A 331 2.95 5.36 -20.10
N PHE A 332 2.41 4.51 -19.22
CA PHE A 332 1.14 3.80 -19.40
C PHE A 332 -0.01 4.38 -18.56
N ALA A 333 0.19 5.58 -18.01
CA ALA A 333 -0.81 6.25 -17.20
C ALA A 333 -1.04 7.67 -17.73
N ASP A 334 -2.27 7.96 -18.09
CA ASP A 334 -2.74 9.33 -18.26
C ASP A 334 -3.03 9.92 -16.88
N LEU A 335 -2.55 11.13 -16.63
CA LEU A 335 -2.81 11.88 -15.41
C LEU A 335 -3.16 13.31 -15.76
N GLU A 336 -4.29 13.78 -15.23
CA GLU A 336 -4.76 15.14 -15.36
C GLU A 336 -5.15 15.70 -13.99
N ILE A 337 -5.15 17.01 -13.88
CA ILE A 337 -5.68 17.74 -12.71
C ILE A 337 -7.00 18.39 -13.14
N TRP A 338 -8.09 18.06 -12.44
CA TRP A 338 -9.43 18.46 -12.79
C TRP A 338 -10.05 19.42 -11.76
N ASP A 339 -10.87 20.35 -12.25
CA ASP A 339 -11.71 21.22 -11.44
C ASP A 339 -12.95 20.48 -10.88
N GLU A 340 -13.83 21.21 -10.20
CA GLU A 340 -15.09 20.70 -9.64
C GLU A 340 -16.10 20.25 -10.70
N HIS A 341 -15.91 20.65 -11.98
CA HIS A 341 -16.75 20.28 -13.12
C HIS A 341 -16.14 19.12 -13.94
N ASN A 342 -15.10 18.46 -13.41
CA ASN A 342 -14.34 17.40 -14.10
C ASN A 342 -13.70 17.89 -15.41
N LYS A 343 -13.15 19.11 -15.42
CA LYS A 343 -12.42 19.68 -16.55
C LYS A 343 -10.95 19.90 -16.18
N PRO A 344 -10.02 19.65 -17.13
CA PRO A 344 -8.61 19.91 -16.91
C PRO A 344 -8.34 21.37 -16.54
N VAL A 345 -7.50 21.60 -15.54
CA VAL A 345 -7.02 22.93 -15.13
C VAL A 345 -5.70 23.28 -15.81
N ALA A 346 -5.27 24.54 -15.73
CA ALA A 346 -3.97 24.95 -16.26
C ALA A 346 -2.80 24.36 -15.47
N CYS A 347 -1.63 24.29 -16.15
CA CYS A 347 -0.39 23.80 -15.53
C CYS A 347 -0.05 24.63 -14.27
N GLY A 348 0.20 23.96 -13.16
CA GLY A 348 0.51 24.54 -11.86
C GLY A 348 -0.70 24.82 -10.98
N GLU A 349 -1.91 24.83 -11.52
CA GLU A 349 -3.15 24.98 -10.74
C GLU A 349 -3.47 23.70 -9.97
N ALA A 350 -4.09 23.88 -8.81
CA ALA A 350 -4.51 22.77 -7.96
C ALA A 350 -5.92 22.29 -8.32
N GLY A 351 -6.11 20.97 -8.31
CA GLY A 351 -7.40 20.35 -8.54
C GLY A 351 -7.36 18.88 -8.15
N GLN A 352 -8.41 18.14 -8.44
CA GLN A 352 -8.50 16.72 -8.20
C GLN A 352 -7.61 15.95 -9.19
N ILE A 353 -6.79 15.05 -8.69
CA ILE A 353 -6.00 14.16 -9.54
C ILE A 353 -6.94 13.12 -10.15
N ALA A 354 -7.03 13.12 -11.47
CA ALA A 354 -7.73 12.13 -12.28
C ALA A 354 -6.71 11.27 -13.03
N VAL A 355 -6.91 9.94 -13.04
CA VAL A 355 -5.95 9.01 -13.64
C VAL A 355 -6.65 7.96 -14.48
N ARG A 356 -6.00 7.53 -15.57
CA ARG A 356 -6.46 6.44 -16.42
C ARG A 356 -5.28 5.56 -16.80
N CYS A 357 -5.36 4.27 -16.51
CA CYS A 357 -4.31 3.30 -16.84
C CYS A 357 -4.86 1.87 -16.95
N ASP A 358 -4.13 0.98 -17.63
CA ASP A 358 -4.50 -0.43 -17.74
C ASP A 358 -4.53 -1.15 -16.37
N GLY A 359 -3.70 -0.68 -15.43
CA GLY A 359 -3.57 -1.20 -14.06
C GLY A 359 -4.59 -0.63 -13.07
N GLN A 360 -5.69 -0.01 -13.53
CA GLN A 360 -6.75 0.46 -12.64
C GLN A 360 -7.77 -0.62 -12.29
N MET A 361 -8.54 -0.40 -11.23
CA MET A 361 -9.60 -1.30 -10.79
C MET A 361 -10.68 -1.49 -11.86
N SER A 362 -11.32 -2.66 -11.83
CA SER A 362 -12.54 -2.91 -12.61
C SER A 362 -13.76 -2.18 -12.04
N GLY A 363 -13.72 -1.84 -10.76
CA GLY A 363 -14.77 -1.14 -10.01
C GLY A 363 -14.82 -1.58 -8.54
N PHE A 364 -15.77 -1.04 -7.80
CA PHE A 364 -16.06 -1.52 -6.44
C PHE A 364 -16.98 -2.74 -6.49
N TRP A 365 -16.61 -3.76 -5.73
CA TRP A 365 -17.37 -5.02 -5.66
C TRP A 365 -18.79 -4.76 -5.14
N ASN A 366 -19.80 -5.23 -5.89
CA ASN A 366 -21.22 -5.07 -5.60
C ASN A 366 -21.68 -3.63 -5.31
N ASP A 367 -20.92 -2.60 -5.73
CA ASP A 367 -21.27 -1.20 -5.56
C ASP A 367 -21.15 -0.43 -6.88
N PRO A 368 -22.14 -0.59 -7.79
CA PRO A 368 -22.11 0.10 -9.07
C PRO A 368 -22.31 1.62 -8.95
N VAL A 369 -22.91 2.09 -7.86
CA VAL A 369 -23.08 3.53 -7.62
C VAL A 369 -21.74 4.17 -7.31
N ALA A 370 -21.03 3.66 -6.29
CA ALA A 370 -19.70 4.15 -5.96
C ALA A 370 -18.71 3.97 -7.12
N THR A 371 -18.87 2.91 -7.92
CA THR A 371 -18.06 2.71 -9.12
C THR A 371 -18.23 3.83 -10.13
N ARG A 372 -19.47 4.22 -10.45
CA ARG A 372 -19.75 5.35 -11.37
C ARG A 372 -19.30 6.70 -10.84
N GLU A 373 -19.37 6.90 -9.52
CA GLU A 373 -18.85 8.12 -8.87
C GLU A 373 -17.32 8.19 -8.92
N ARG A 374 -16.66 7.03 -8.85
CA ARG A 374 -15.19 6.93 -8.82
C ARG A 374 -14.57 6.86 -10.22
N ILE A 375 -15.26 6.23 -11.18
CA ILE A 375 -14.81 6.10 -12.58
C ILE A 375 -15.73 6.92 -13.47
N VAL A 376 -15.22 8.05 -13.96
CA VAL A 376 -15.92 8.98 -14.86
C VAL A 376 -15.23 8.95 -16.22
N ASP A 377 -15.94 8.56 -17.28
CA ASP A 377 -15.41 8.45 -18.64
C ASP A 377 -14.10 7.65 -18.76
N GLY A 378 -13.98 6.59 -17.93
CA GLY A 378 -12.79 5.74 -17.87
C GLY A 378 -11.66 6.27 -16.97
N TRP A 379 -11.80 7.46 -16.40
CA TRP A 379 -10.84 8.05 -15.46
C TRP A 379 -11.22 7.75 -14.03
N VAL A 380 -10.26 7.28 -13.25
CA VAL A 380 -10.40 7.12 -11.80
C VAL A 380 -10.15 8.48 -11.13
N LEU A 381 -11.18 9.00 -10.48
CA LEU A 381 -11.06 10.18 -9.62
C LEU A 381 -10.44 9.77 -8.29
N THR A 382 -9.21 10.20 -8.03
CA THR A 382 -8.45 9.69 -6.87
C THR A 382 -8.99 10.18 -5.53
N GLY A 383 -9.65 11.34 -5.52
CA GLY A 383 -10.03 12.07 -4.30
C GLY A 383 -8.82 12.71 -3.61
N ASP A 384 -7.65 12.67 -4.23
CA ASP A 384 -6.48 13.45 -3.82
C ASP A 384 -6.45 14.76 -4.63
N ILE A 385 -6.13 15.86 -3.96
CA ILE A 385 -5.90 17.16 -4.58
C ILE A 385 -4.41 17.28 -4.89
N GLY A 386 -4.09 17.71 -6.10
CA GLY A 386 -2.71 17.85 -6.54
C GLY A 386 -2.54 18.91 -7.61
N ARG A 387 -1.31 19.07 -8.04
CA ARG A 387 -0.93 19.90 -9.19
C ARG A 387 0.19 19.23 -9.98
N VAL A 388 0.34 19.63 -11.23
CA VAL A 388 1.49 19.23 -12.07
C VAL A 388 2.23 20.49 -12.46
N ASP A 389 3.55 20.49 -12.34
CA ASP A 389 4.37 21.62 -12.77
C ASP A 389 4.76 21.52 -14.27
N ARG A 390 5.44 22.56 -14.78
CA ARG A 390 5.86 22.64 -16.20
C ARG A 390 6.83 21.55 -16.63
N ASN A 391 7.49 20.88 -15.71
CA ASN A 391 8.42 19.79 -15.97
C ASN A 391 7.76 18.41 -15.79
N GLY A 392 6.44 18.36 -15.50
CA GLY A 392 5.67 17.14 -15.35
C GLY A 392 5.71 16.51 -13.96
N TYR A 393 6.37 17.13 -12.98
CA TYR A 393 6.36 16.62 -11.61
C TYR A 393 4.97 16.79 -10.98
N VAL A 394 4.48 15.71 -10.40
CA VAL A 394 3.16 15.65 -9.72
C VAL A 394 3.35 15.87 -8.23
N TYR A 395 2.55 16.75 -7.68
CA TYR A 395 2.53 17.06 -6.25
C TYR A 395 1.17 16.70 -5.68
N VAL A 396 1.12 15.75 -4.75
CA VAL A 396 -0.09 15.49 -3.96
C VAL A 396 -0.09 16.50 -2.82
N LEU A 397 -1.07 17.41 -2.84
CA LEU A 397 -1.21 18.47 -1.83
C LEU A 397 -1.92 17.93 -0.60
N ASP A 398 -3.06 17.27 -0.77
CA ASP A 398 -3.78 16.53 0.29
C ASP A 398 -4.95 15.72 -0.27
N ARG A 399 -5.72 15.10 0.63
CA ARG A 399 -7.03 14.54 0.29
C ARG A 399 -8.11 15.63 0.30
N ALA A 400 -9.04 15.56 -0.62
CA ALA A 400 -10.16 16.51 -0.69
C ALA A 400 -10.92 16.62 0.65
N GLY A 401 -11.07 15.49 1.38
CA GLY A 401 -11.72 15.46 2.69
C GLY A 401 -10.85 15.86 3.89
N ASP A 402 -9.54 16.06 3.72
CA ASP A 402 -8.61 16.46 4.79
C ASP A 402 -8.12 17.92 4.63
N MET A 403 -8.34 18.53 3.46
CA MET A 403 -8.06 19.94 3.21
C MET A 403 -8.79 20.82 4.24
N ILE A 404 -8.11 21.80 4.78
CA ILE A 404 -8.63 22.74 5.80
C ILE A 404 -9.01 24.02 5.08
N ILE A 405 -10.25 24.47 5.26
CA ILE A 405 -10.71 25.76 4.73
C ILE A 405 -10.75 26.79 5.86
N SER A 406 -9.70 27.58 5.95
CA SER A 406 -9.54 28.62 6.99
C SER A 406 -9.70 30.01 6.39
N GLY A 407 -10.78 30.71 6.74
CA GLY A 407 -11.03 32.07 6.25
C GLY A 407 -11.11 32.18 4.72
N GLY A 408 -11.56 31.11 4.04
CA GLY A 408 -11.65 31.04 2.57
C GLY A 408 -10.33 30.61 1.89
N PHE A 409 -9.28 30.33 2.64
CA PHE A 409 -8.02 29.81 2.10
C PHE A 409 -7.93 28.30 2.28
N ASN A 410 -7.50 27.61 1.24
CA ASN A 410 -7.18 26.18 1.29
C ASN A 410 -5.82 25.98 1.95
N ILE A 411 -5.80 25.26 3.06
CA ILE A 411 -4.59 24.86 3.76
C ILE A 411 -4.46 23.35 3.68
N TYR A 412 -3.31 22.90 3.22
CA TYR A 412 -3.04 21.49 3.03
C TYR A 412 -2.22 20.96 4.21
N PRO A 413 -2.78 20.03 5.02
CA PRO A 413 -2.08 19.43 6.16
C PRO A 413 -0.66 18.97 5.87
N ALA A 414 -0.41 18.36 4.71
CA ALA A 414 0.90 17.84 4.34
C ALA A 414 2.00 18.91 4.28
N GLU A 415 1.67 20.16 3.90
CA GLU A 415 2.64 21.27 3.89
C GLU A 415 3.12 21.60 5.32
N LEU A 416 2.18 21.65 6.27
CA LEU A 416 2.50 21.92 7.67
C LEU A 416 3.25 20.74 8.31
N GLU A 417 2.81 19.51 8.01
CA GLU A 417 3.47 18.28 8.50
C GLU A 417 4.93 18.22 8.06
N ASN A 418 5.24 18.57 6.81
CA ASN A 418 6.61 18.64 6.31
C ASN A 418 7.47 19.67 7.06
N VAL A 419 6.90 20.85 7.32
CA VAL A 419 7.62 21.89 8.08
C VAL A 419 7.86 21.45 9.53
N LEU A 420 6.84 20.90 10.20
CA LEU A 420 6.94 20.38 11.55
C LEU A 420 7.97 19.26 11.67
N ALA A 421 7.95 18.32 10.72
CA ALA A 421 8.89 17.20 10.67
C ALA A 421 10.34 17.64 10.38
N SER A 422 10.57 18.84 9.85
CA SER A 422 11.93 19.38 9.67
C SER A 422 12.57 19.83 11.00
N HIS A 423 11.79 19.92 12.09
CA HIS A 423 12.33 20.27 13.40
C HIS A 423 13.00 19.05 14.05
N PRO A 424 14.25 19.16 14.56
CA PRO A 424 15.02 18.00 15.07
C PRO A 424 14.35 17.24 16.21
N ALA A 425 13.53 17.92 17.00
CA ALA A 425 12.79 17.31 18.11
C ALA A 425 11.53 16.57 17.69
N VAL A 426 11.03 16.72 16.45
CA VAL A 426 9.78 16.11 15.99
C VAL A 426 10.06 14.81 15.27
N ILE A 427 9.42 13.71 15.72
CA ILE A 427 9.51 12.39 15.09
C ILE A 427 8.38 12.19 14.08
N GLU A 428 7.15 12.55 14.47
CA GLU A 428 5.95 12.45 13.67
C GLU A 428 5.09 13.69 13.88
N ALA A 429 4.38 14.11 12.84
CA ALA A 429 3.39 15.17 12.92
C ALA A 429 2.14 14.78 12.15
N ALA A 430 0.96 15.14 12.67
CA ALA A 430 -0.31 15.09 11.96
C ALA A 430 -1.02 16.42 12.11
N VAL A 431 -1.54 16.96 11.00
CA VAL A 431 -2.29 18.20 10.95
C VAL A 431 -3.70 17.95 10.45
N PHE A 432 -4.67 18.62 11.04
CA PHE A 432 -6.09 18.53 10.66
C PHE A 432 -6.82 19.81 11.06
N GLY A 433 -7.98 20.06 10.42
CA GLY A 433 -8.84 21.21 10.74
C GLY A 433 -9.65 20.95 12.00
N ILE A 434 -9.70 21.96 12.87
CA ILE A 434 -10.60 22.03 14.03
C ILE A 434 -11.54 23.23 13.87
N PRO A 435 -12.74 23.22 14.51
CA PRO A 435 -13.65 24.35 14.44
C PRO A 435 -13.04 25.64 14.95
N ASP A 436 -13.26 26.73 14.24
CA ASP A 436 -12.86 28.09 14.65
C ASP A 436 -14.00 29.07 14.38
N ALA A 437 -14.36 29.86 15.40
CA ALA A 437 -15.51 30.77 15.34
C ALA A 437 -15.32 31.93 14.34
N ARG A 438 -14.07 32.29 14.03
CA ARG A 438 -13.71 33.42 13.15
C ARG A 438 -13.44 32.95 11.71
N TRP A 439 -12.73 31.81 11.58
CA TRP A 439 -12.20 31.34 10.30
C TRP A 439 -12.96 30.15 9.73
N GLY A 440 -13.94 29.61 10.47
CA GLY A 440 -14.64 28.37 10.13
C GLY A 440 -13.85 27.15 10.59
N GLU A 441 -12.66 27.00 10.05
CA GLU A 441 -11.69 26.00 10.49
C GLU A 441 -10.32 26.66 10.75
N THR A 442 -9.53 26.09 11.67
CA THR A 442 -8.13 26.42 11.87
C THR A 442 -7.28 25.14 11.93
N PRO A 443 -6.04 25.17 11.41
CA PRO A 443 -5.16 23.99 11.52
C PRO A 443 -4.78 23.72 12.98
N MET A 444 -4.86 22.43 13.37
CA MET A 444 -4.29 21.92 14.61
C MET A 444 -3.24 20.87 14.24
N ALA A 445 -2.10 20.91 14.91
CA ALA A 445 -1.05 19.91 14.78
C ALA A 445 -0.93 19.07 16.04
N VAL A 446 -0.69 17.77 15.88
CA VAL A 446 -0.26 16.85 16.95
C VAL A 446 1.13 16.35 16.58
N CYS A 447 2.13 16.65 17.44
CA CYS A 447 3.52 16.32 17.19
C CYS A 447 4.04 15.31 18.23
N VAL A 448 4.63 14.21 17.75
CA VAL A 448 5.36 13.26 18.59
C VAL A 448 6.79 13.79 18.76
N VAL A 449 7.19 14.01 19.99
CA VAL A 449 8.51 14.59 20.32
C VAL A 449 9.49 13.47 20.67
N ARG A 450 10.73 13.62 20.22
CA ARG A 450 11.85 12.71 20.53
C ARG A 450 12.11 12.71 22.03
N GLU A 451 12.33 11.53 22.60
CA GLU A 451 12.71 11.38 23.99
C GLU A 451 13.98 12.20 24.32
N GLY A 452 13.92 12.98 25.39
CA GLY A 452 15.00 13.86 25.80
C GLY A 452 15.16 15.17 25.01
N ALA A 453 14.37 15.38 23.95
CA ALA A 453 14.36 16.65 23.22
C ALA A 453 13.39 17.65 23.84
N THR A 454 13.74 18.94 23.76
CA THR A 454 12.89 20.05 24.24
C THR A 454 12.43 20.88 23.06
N VAL A 455 11.11 21.08 22.95
CA VAL A 455 10.48 21.99 21.99
C VAL A 455 9.16 22.50 22.59
N THR A 456 8.75 23.69 22.21
CA THR A 456 7.46 24.25 22.66
C THR A 456 6.46 24.32 21.51
N ALA A 457 5.17 24.37 21.85
CA ALA A 457 4.10 24.53 20.86
C ALA A 457 4.27 25.86 20.09
N GLU A 458 4.61 26.92 20.79
CA GLU A 458 4.83 28.26 20.24
C GLU A 458 5.99 28.29 19.23
N GLU A 459 7.05 27.54 19.50
CA GLU A 459 8.19 27.41 18.60
C GLU A 459 7.76 26.73 17.26
N LEU A 460 6.98 25.67 17.33
CA LEU A 460 6.48 24.98 16.14
C LEU A 460 5.46 25.81 15.36
N ILE A 461 4.58 26.55 16.07
CA ILE A 461 3.64 27.50 15.44
C ILE A 461 4.40 28.59 14.70
N ARG A 462 5.42 29.17 15.33
CA ARG A 462 6.29 30.22 14.75
C ARG A 462 7.01 29.63 13.50
N LEU A 463 7.61 28.46 13.60
CA LEU A 463 8.32 27.80 12.50
C LEU A 463 7.41 27.64 11.27
N CYS A 464 6.16 27.21 11.46
CA CYS A 464 5.19 27.13 10.37
C CYS A 464 4.86 28.50 9.77
N GLY A 465 4.65 29.51 10.63
CA GLY A 465 4.35 30.86 10.18
C GLY A 465 5.49 31.52 9.37
N GLU A 466 6.73 31.31 9.78
CA GLU A 466 7.93 31.79 9.09
C GLU A 466 8.14 31.14 7.73
N ARG A 467 7.89 29.82 7.61
CA ARG A 467 8.15 29.06 6.38
C ARG A 467 6.99 29.06 5.40
N LEU A 468 5.74 29.08 5.87
CA LEU A 468 4.55 28.94 5.04
C LEU A 468 3.66 30.18 4.97
N GLY A 469 4.00 31.21 5.77
CA GLY A 469 3.19 32.41 5.91
C GLY A 469 2.18 32.31 7.06
N ALA A 470 1.81 33.46 7.60
CA ALA A 470 1.03 33.59 8.83
C ALA A 470 -0.35 32.90 8.75
N TYR A 471 -0.97 32.85 7.56
CA TYR A 471 -2.30 32.28 7.39
C TYR A 471 -2.31 30.74 7.44
N LYS A 472 -1.17 30.08 7.21
CA LYS A 472 -1.01 28.61 7.28
C LYS A 472 -0.53 28.13 8.66
N ARG A 473 -0.18 29.03 9.59
CA ARG A 473 0.30 28.60 10.91
C ARG A 473 -0.80 27.82 11.66
N PRO A 474 -0.44 26.76 12.40
CA PRO A 474 -1.40 26.09 13.27
C PRO A 474 -1.96 27.04 14.33
N GLY A 475 -3.27 27.00 14.56
CA GLY A 475 -3.90 27.70 15.68
C GLY A 475 -3.57 27.02 17.02
N ARG A 476 -3.28 25.72 16.98
CA ARG A 476 -2.92 24.92 18.16
C ARG A 476 -1.92 23.83 17.79
N VAL A 477 -0.97 23.57 18.69
CA VAL A 477 -0.05 22.43 18.62
C VAL A 477 -0.14 21.65 19.93
N GLU A 478 -0.32 20.35 19.82
CA GLU A 478 -0.27 19.40 20.92
C GLU A 478 1.02 18.58 20.81
N LEU A 479 1.79 18.52 21.90
CA LEU A 479 3.00 17.73 22.01
C LEU A 479 2.70 16.44 22.78
N ARG A 480 3.22 15.32 22.30
CA ARG A 480 3.04 14.02 22.93
C ARG A 480 4.27 13.13 22.76
N SER A 481 4.39 12.12 23.62
CA SER A 481 5.42 11.08 23.56
C SER A 481 4.93 9.82 22.84
N GLU A 482 3.61 9.54 22.91
CA GLU A 482 3.03 8.34 22.32
C GLU A 482 2.89 8.48 20.80
N PRO A 483 3.13 7.39 20.04
CA PRO A 483 2.97 7.38 18.59
C PRO A 483 1.56 7.81 18.14
N LEU A 484 1.47 8.40 16.96
CA LEU A 484 0.19 8.74 16.34
C LEU A 484 -0.63 7.46 16.01
N PRO A 485 -1.97 7.53 16.08
CA PRO A 485 -2.82 6.41 15.69
C PRO A 485 -2.62 6.10 14.20
N LYS A 486 -2.41 4.81 13.89
CA LYS A 486 -2.12 4.35 12.53
C LYS A 486 -3.13 3.30 12.06
N SER A 487 -3.37 3.30 10.76
CA SER A 487 -4.12 2.23 10.10
C SER A 487 -3.32 0.92 10.10
N PRO A 488 -3.94 -0.23 9.80
CA PRO A 488 -3.24 -1.51 9.66
C PRO A 488 -2.06 -1.49 8.69
N VAL A 489 -2.09 -0.59 7.73
CA VAL A 489 -1.02 -0.40 6.72
C VAL A 489 -0.04 0.72 7.08
N GLY A 490 -0.03 1.19 8.34
CA GLY A 490 0.94 2.16 8.84
C GLY A 490 0.66 3.63 8.52
N LYS A 491 -0.50 3.98 7.93
CA LYS A 491 -0.89 5.38 7.66
C LYS A 491 -1.50 6.02 8.90
N VAL A 492 -1.14 7.28 9.16
CA VAL A 492 -1.74 8.07 10.26
C VAL A 492 -3.25 8.23 10.04
N ARG A 493 -4.03 7.95 11.08
CA ARG A 493 -5.48 8.07 11.10
C ARG A 493 -5.88 9.45 11.62
N ARG A 494 -5.76 10.49 10.77
CA ARG A 494 -6.13 11.86 11.13
C ARG A 494 -7.57 11.99 11.62
N LYS A 495 -8.48 11.16 11.12
CA LYS A 495 -9.88 11.11 11.57
C LYS A 495 -9.99 10.89 13.07
N ASP A 496 -9.25 9.94 13.63
CA ASP A 496 -9.30 9.61 15.06
C ASP A 496 -8.79 10.76 15.94
N LEU A 497 -7.83 11.53 15.43
CA LEU A 497 -7.32 12.72 16.10
C LEU A 497 -8.30 13.91 16.03
N ARG A 498 -8.98 14.04 14.90
CA ARG A 498 -9.85 15.16 14.56
C ARG A 498 -11.24 15.06 15.19
N GLU A 499 -11.89 13.89 15.16
CA GLU A 499 -13.28 13.70 15.60
C GLU A 499 -13.60 14.24 17.00
N PRO A 500 -12.73 14.07 18.02
CA PRO A 500 -12.98 14.63 19.35
C PRO A 500 -13.20 16.14 19.36
N HIS A 501 -12.57 16.88 18.45
CA HIS A 501 -12.67 18.35 18.35
C HIS A 501 -13.96 18.80 17.63
N TRP A 502 -14.60 17.91 16.88
CA TRP A 502 -15.85 18.18 16.16
C TRP A 502 -17.10 17.74 16.92
N ALA A 503 -16.93 17.11 18.08
CA ALA A 503 -18.06 16.69 18.92
C ALA A 503 -18.92 17.91 19.31
N GLY A 504 -20.22 17.89 18.95
CA GLY A 504 -21.14 19.01 19.20
C GLY A 504 -21.20 20.09 18.10
N HIS A 505 -20.42 19.97 17.02
CA HIS A 505 -20.47 20.87 15.87
C HIS A 505 -21.23 20.22 14.70
N ALA A 506 -22.19 20.97 14.14
CA ALA A 506 -23.15 20.39 13.18
C ALA A 506 -22.60 20.18 11.76
N ARG A 507 -21.47 20.83 11.35
CA ARG A 507 -20.95 20.76 9.98
C ARG A 507 -19.49 21.23 9.88
N ARG A 508 -18.70 20.56 9.03
CA ARG A 508 -17.37 21.03 8.58
C ARG A 508 -17.51 22.01 7.42
N VAL A 509 -16.62 23.00 7.34
CA VAL A 509 -16.57 23.97 6.22
C VAL A 509 -16.09 23.28 4.95
N SER A 510 -15.16 22.32 5.07
CA SER A 510 -14.60 21.55 3.94
C SER A 510 -15.49 20.44 3.37
N GLY A 511 -16.72 20.27 3.86
CA GLY A 511 -17.72 19.31 3.34
C GLY A 511 -17.42 17.82 3.66
N ASN A 512 -18.43 17.10 4.19
CA ASN A 512 -18.50 15.70 4.65
C ASN A 512 -17.80 15.37 5.94
#